data_85fb4496e182f567d404de75878c75fb
#
_entry.id   85fb4496e182f567d404de75878c75fb
#
_cell.length_a   1.000
_cell.length_b   1.000
_cell.length_c   1.000
_cell.angle_alpha   90.00
_cell.angle_beta   90.00
_cell.angle_gamma   90.00
#
_symmetry.space_group_name_H-M   'P 1'
#
loop_
_entity.id
_entity.type
_entity.pdbx_description
1 polymer ?
#
loop_
_entity_poly.entity_id
_entity_poly.type
_entity_poly.pdbx_seq_one_letter_code
_entity_poly.pdbx_strand_id
1 'polypeptide(L)'
;MKVVAIVSAKGGVGKTTLTANLATALSRSIAAPVLAVDLDPQNALGLHLGMSPHELRGLSRSTLANQPLALACLPCTPTLHVLPYGALDEADRVTLEAAMDQDPHWLARHLASLDLPPDAVVFLDTPPGPSVYLRQALCTADVVVVVVLSDAASYATLPLMQRLVDTYYQPQGDLTDAFYVLNQLHSGK
;
A
#
# COMPACT_ATOMS: atom_id res chain seq x y z
N MET A 1 -12.84 8.80 -3.42
CA MET A 1 -11.58 8.15 -3.81
C MET A 1 -11.77 6.64 -3.89
N LYS A 2 -10.92 5.95 -4.66
CA LYS A 2 -10.85 4.48 -4.71
C LYS A 2 -9.50 4.00 -4.19
N VAL A 3 -9.51 2.97 -3.36
CA VAL A 3 -8.29 2.44 -2.69
C VAL A 3 -7.99 1.04 -3.20
N VAL A 4 -6.77 0.84 -3.70
CA VAL A 4 -6.26 -0.42 -4.24
C VAL A 4 -5.10 -0.91 -3.36
N ALA A 5 -5.27 -2.03 -2.66
CA ALA A 5 -4.21 -2.63 -1.86
C ALA A 5 -3.42 -3.67 -2.66
N ILE A 6 -2.11 -3.51 -2.73
CA ILE A 6 -1.18 -4.47 -3.35
C ILE A 6 -0.54 -5.29 -2.25
N VAL A 7 -0.88 -6.58 -2.20
CA VAL A 7 -0.56 -7.47 -1.07
C VAL A 7 0.13 -8.75 -1.51
N SER A 8 0.88 -9.39 -0.63
CA SER A 8 1.41 -10.75 -0.84
C SER A 8 1.78 -11.42 0.48
N ALA A 9 1.74 -12.75 0.50
CA ALA A 9 2.21 -13.53 1.64
C ALA A 9 3.73 -13.62 1.73
N LYS A 10 4.45 -13.42 0.60
CA LYS A 10 5.90 -13.63 0.47
C LYS A 10 6.60 -12.36 0.04
N GLY A 11 7.84 -12.14 0.54
CA GLY A 11 8.71 -11.08 0.07
C GLY A 11 9.32 -11.35 -1.30
N GLY A 12 9.75 -10.29 -1.99
CA GLY A 12 10.45 -10.41 -3.28
C GLY A 12 9.57 -10.74 -4.50
N VAL A 13 8.24 -10.75 -4.35
CA VAL A 13 7.31 -11.06 -5.46
C VAL A 13 7.09 -9.87 -6.41
N GLY A 14 7.63 -8.69 -6.10
CA GLY A 14 7.52 -7.49 -6.93
C GLY A 14 6.34 -6.58 -6.61
N LYS A 15 5.78 -6.62 -5.40
CA LYS A 15 4.68 -5.72 -4.96
C LYS A 15 5.00 -4.25 -5.20
N THR A 16 6.07 -3.75 -4.58
CA THR A 16 6.50 -2.35 -4.67
C THR A 16 6.72 -1.90 -6.10
N THR A 17 7.37 -2.76 -6.91
CA THR A 17 7.56 -2.50 -8.34
C THR A 17 6.22 -2.42 -9.08
N LEU A 18 5.29 -3.33 -8.78
CA LEU A 18 3.96 -3.32 -9.39
C LEU A 18 3.18 -2.08 -8.97
N THR A 19 3.20 -1.73 -7.68
CA THR A 19 2.55 -0.53 -7.13
C THR A 19 3.04 0.73 -7.83
N ALA A 20 4.37 0.93 -7.92
CA ALA A 20 4.96 2.09 -8.57
C ALA A 20 4.59 2.19 -10.06
N ASN A 21 4.62 1.05 -10.77
CA ASN A 21 4.29 1.02 -12.20
C ASN A 21 2.80 1.23 -12.46
N LEU A 22 1.91 0.62 -11.68
CA LEU A 22 0.46 0.83 -11.81
C LEU A 22 0.08 2.28 -11.50
N ALA A 23 0.61 2.85 -10.41
CA ALA A 23 0.36 4.25 -10.06
C ALA A 23 0.86 5.19 -11.17
N THR A 24 2.05 4.94 -11.71
CA THR A 24 2.61 5.74 -12.81
C THR A 24 1.80 5.59 -14.09
N ALA A 25 1.42 4.37 -14.46
CA ALA A 25 0.63 4.12 -15.68
C ALA A 25 -0.75 4.77 -15.59
N LEU A 26 -1.42 4.62 -14.44
CA LEU A 26 -2.74 5.19 -14.22
C LEU A 26 -2.69 6.72 -14.24
N SER A 27 -1.71 7.34 -13.57
CA SER A 27 -1.57 8.80 -13.54
C SER A 27 -1.34 9.44 -14.90
N ARG A 28 -0.89 8.65 -15.90
CA ARG A 28 -0.75 9.09 -17.30
C ARG A 28 -2.02 8.87 -18.11
N SER A 29 -2.90 8.00 -17.65
CA SER A 29 -4.10 7.56 -18.39
C SER A 29 -5.36 8.30 -17.98
N ILE A 30 -5.39 8.86 -16.76
CA ILE A 30 -6.54 9.59 -16.21
C ILE A 30 -6.12 10.99 -15.74
N ALA A 31 -7.07 11.92 -15.73
CA ALA A 31 -6.84 13.27 -15.19
C ALA A 31 -6.95 13.34 -13.66
N ALA A 32 -7.55 12.33 -13.04
CA ALA A 32 -7.75 12.28 -11.59
C ALA A 32 -6.40 12.12 -10.84
N PRO A 33 -6.29 12.67 -9.63
CA PRO A 33 -5.10 12.50 -8.80
C PRO A 33 -4.86 11.04 -8.42
N VAL A 34 -3.59 10.62 -8.46
CA VAL A 34 -3.14 9.31 -7.99
C VAL A 34 -2.19 9.50 -6.82
N LEU A 35 -2.43 8.76 -5.73
CA LEU A 35 -1.57 8.72 -4.57
C LEU A 35 -1.03 7.30 -4.37
N ALA A 36 0.29 7.16 -4.30
CA ALA A 36 0.94 5.91 -3.90
C ALA A 36 1.36 6.03 -2.42
N VAL A 37 0.91 5.11 -1.57
CA VAL A 37 1.18 5.10 -0.13
C VAL A 37 2.05 3.90 0.21
N ASP A 38 3.19 4.16 0.82
CA ASP A 38 4.08 3.13 1.32
C ASP A 38 3.71 2.77 2.77
N LEU A 39 3.29 1.53 2.99
CA LEU A 39 3.02 0.98 4.32
C LEU A 39 4.14 0.03 4.77
N ASP A 40 5.17 -0.19 3.93
CA ASP A 40 6.31 -1.05 4.30
C ASP A 40 7.34 -0.24 5.07
N PRO A 41 7.73 -0.64 6.31
CA PRO A 41 8.81 -0.01 7.05
C PRO A 41 10.16 0.05 6.32
N GLN A 42 10.35 -0.76 5.25
CA GLN A 42 11.51 -0.66 4.37
C GLN A 42 11.54 0.60 3.52
N ASN A 43 10.41 1.31 3.39
CA ASN A 43 10.27 2.62 2.75
C ASN A 43 10.83 2.66 1.31
N ALA A 44 10.54 1.64 0.51
CA ALA A 44 11.14 1.45 -0.80
C ALA A 44 10.34 2.06 -1.96
N LEU A 45 9.03 2.27 -1.79
CA LEU A 45 8.13 2.74 -2.86
C LEU A 45 8.57 4.08 -3.42
N GLY A 46 8.94 5.01 -2.54
CA GLY A 46 9.41 6.34 -2.93
C GLY A 46 10.63 6.31 -3.85
N LEU A 47 11.57 5.38 -3.61
CA LEU A 47 12.76 5.20 -4.45
C LEU A 47 12.40 4.79 -5.87
N HIS A 48 11.40 3.91 -6.05
CA HIS A 48 10.88 3.53 -7.36
C HIS A 48 10.22 4.69 -8.11
N LEU A 49 9.76 5.71 -7.38
CA LEU A 49 9.12 6.92 -7.92
C LEU A 49 10.09 8.13 -8.01
N GLY A 50 11.39 7.91 -7.81
CA GLY A 50 12.44 8.91 -7.99
C GLY A 50 12.70 9.81 -6.78
N MET A 51 12.22 9.43 -5.59
CA MET A 51 12.52 10.15 -4.36
C MET A 51 13.98 9.98 -3.92
N SER A 52 14.45 10.98 -3.17
CA SER A 52 15.75 10.88 -2.50
C SER A 52 15.74 9.79 -1.42
N PRO A 53 16.80 8.95 -1.32
CA PRO A 53 16.93 7.99 -0.22
C PRO A 53 17.13 8.65 1.15
N HIS A 54 17.37 9.96 1.19
CA HIS A 54 17.50 10.75 2.42
C HIS A 54 16.19 11.39 2.86
N GLU A 55 15.07 11.14 2.18
CA GLU A 55 13.77 11.65 2.61
C GLU A 55 13.31 10.91 3.87
N LEU A 56 13.12 11.67 4.94
CA LEU A 56 12.71 11.14 6.25
C LEU A 56 11.22 11.32 6.54
N ARG A 57 10.55 12.23 5.80
CA ARG A 57 9.11 12.48 5.97
C ARG A 57 8.31 11.27 5.53
N GLY A 58 7.15 11.10 6.12
CA GLY A 58 6.24 10.05 5.72
C GLY A 58 5.06 9.93 6.68
N LEU A 59 4.19 8.99 6.35
CA LEU A 59 2.99 8.65 7.10
C LEU A 59 3.29 8.43 8.59
N SER A 60 4.30 7.64 8.89
CA SER A 60 4.64 7.22 10.25
C SER A 60 5.07 8.39 11.13
N ARG A 61 6.03 9.19 10.65
CA ARG A 61 6.51 10.37 11.40
C ARG A 61 5.44 11.43 11.58
N SER A 62 4.70 11.72 10.51
CA SER A 62 3.63 12.73 10.57
C SER A 62 2.55 12.34 11.56
N THR A 63 2.18 11.06 11.59
CA THR A 63 1.17 10.55 12.53
C THR A 63 1.64 10.67 13.98
N LEU A 64 2.85 10.19 14.30
CA LEU A 64 3.38 10.27 15.66
C LEU A 64 3.62 11.70 16.13
N ALA A 65 3.99 12.60 15.20
CA ALA A 65 4.14 14.01 15.49
C ALA A 65 2.81 14.80 15.46
N ASN A 66 1.68 14.13 15.23
CA ASN A 66 0.36 14.74 15.05
C ASN A 66 0.37 15.89 14.02
N GLN A 67 1.09 15.68 12.92
CA GLN A 67 1.18 16.62 11.81
C GLN A 67 0.24 16.22 10.66
N PRO A 68 -0.27 17.19 9.87
CA PRO A 68 -1.08 16.90 8.70
C PRO A 68 -0.33 16.01 7.70
N LEU A 69 -0.92 14.89 7.30
CA LEU A 69 -0.32 13.94 6.33
C LEU A 69 -0.05 14.60 4.97
N ALA A 70 -0.83 15.60 4.60
CA ALA A 70 -0.64 16.34 3.36
C ALA A 70 0.78 16.94 3.23
N LEU A 71 1.43 17.29 4.35
CA LEU A 71 2.81 17.81 4.37
C LEU A 71 3.86 16.73 4.05
N ALA A 72 3.50 15.46 4.18
CA ALA A 72 4.36 14.33 3.84
C ALA A 72 4.09 13.75 2.44
N CYS A 73 3.03 14.18 1.77
CA CYS A 73 2.77 13.82 0.38
C CYS A 73 3.74 14.57 -0.54
N LEU A 74 4.50 13.85 -1.34
CA LEU A 74 5.54 14.37 -2.20
C LEU A 74 5.14 14.23 -3.67
N PRO A 75 5.25 15.30 -4.48
CA PRO A 75 4.90 15.24 -5.90
C PRO A 75 5.94 14.43 -6.68
N CYS A 76 5.47 13.48 -7.51
CA CYS A 76 6.28 12.75 -8.48
C CYS A 76 6.02 13.28 -9.90
N THR A 77 4.75 13.56 -10.22
CA THR A 77 4.29 14.22 -11.46
C THR A 77 3.13 15.15 -11.11
N PRO A 78 2.58 15.93 -12.04
CA PRO A 78 1.41 16.78 -11.75
C PRO A 78 0.20 16.05 -11.20
N THR A 79 0.03 14.77 -11.55
CA THR A 79 -1.11 13.93 -11.17
C THR A 79 -0.74 12.77 -10.22
N LEU A 80 0.56 12.50 -9.99
CA LEU A 80 1.04 11.44 -9.12
C LEU A 80 1.79 12.00 -7.92
N HIS A 81 1.34 11.62 -6.73
CA HIS A 81 2.03 11.89 -5.46
C HIS A 81 2.40 10.58 -4.77
N VAL A 82 3.38 10.62 -3.91
CA VAL A 82 3.73 9.53 -3.02
C VAL A 82 3.69 9.99 -1.56
N LEU A 83 3.11 9.16 -0.70
CA LEU A 83 3.19 9.28 0.74
C LEU A 83 4.11 8.15 1.23
N PRO A 84 5.39 8.44 1.52
CA PRO A 84 6.33 7.43 2.00
C PRO A 84 5.93 6.90 3.37
N TYR A 85 6.48 5.74 3.76
CA TYR A 85 6.36 5.29 5.16
C TYR A 85 7.04 6.29 6.11
N GLY A 86 8.23 6.76 5.76
CA GLY A 86 9.07 7.62 6.58
C GLY A 86 10.05 6.82 7.46
N ALA A 87 10.98 7.52 8.08
CA ALA A 87 11.98 6.90 8.95
C ALA A 87 11.54 6.93 10.41
N LEU A 88 11.47 5.77 11.06
CA LEU A 88 11.22 5.63 12.50
C LEU A 88 12.34 4.84 13.16
N ASP A 89 12.54 5.10 14.45
CA ASP A 89 13.25 4.16 15.31
C ASP A 89 12.31 3.02 15.76
N GLU A 90 12.88 2.03 16.45
CA GLU A 90 12.13 0.82 16.85
C GLU A 90 11.04 1.15 17.87
N ALA A 91 11.28 2.04 18.82
CA ALA A 91 10.30 2.39 19.86
C ALA A 91 9.08 3.12 19.25
N ASP A 92 9.34 4.04 18.34
CA ASP A 92 8.32 4.76 17.60
C ASP A 92 7.52 3.82 16.71
N ARG A 93 8.18 2.83 16.06
CA ARG A 93 7.50 1.82 15.25
C ARG A 93 6.55 0.97 16.09
N VAL A 94 6.98 0.50 17.25
CA VAL A 94 6.12 -0.26 18.17
C VAL A 94 4.90 0.56 18.61
N THR A 95 5.10 1.84 18.90
CA THR A 95 4.01 2.76 19.28
C THR A 95 2.99 2.93 18.15
N LEU A 96 3.46 3.11 16.92
CA LEU A 96 2.62 3.24 15.73
C LEU A 96 1.84 1.95 15.47
N GLU A 97 2.52 0.80 15.51
CA GLU A 97 1.89 -0.51 15.29
C GLU A 97 0.81 -0.81 16.35
N ALA A 98 1.04 -0.44 17.61
CA ALA A 98 0.05 -0.58 18.68
C ALA A 98 -1.21 0.27 18.42
N ALA A 99 -1.03 1.51 17.94
CA ALA A 99 -2.16 2.37 17.57
C ALA A 99 -2.96 1.79 16.39
N MET A 100 -2.28 1.25 15.38
CA MET A 100 -2.92 0.55 14.26
C MET A 100 -3.63 -0.73 14.70
N ASP A 101 -3.09 -1.45 15.69
CA ASP A 101 -3.67 -2.70 16.19
C ASP A 101 -4.99 -2.47 16.95
N GLN A 102 -5.07 -1.37 17.69
CA GLN A 102 -6.26 -0.99 18.46
C GLN A 102 -7.41 -0.48 17.60
N ASP A 103 -7.14 -0.01 16.37
CA ASP A 103 -8.13 0.61 15.51
C ASP A 103 -8.09 0.08 14.08
N PRO A 104 -9.02 -0.79 13.69
CA PRO A 104 -9.11 -1.34 12.33
C PRO A 104 -9.29 -0.29 11.22
N HIS A 105 -9.80 0.90 11.55
CA HIS A 105 -10.04 1.99 10.60
C HIS A 105 -8.98 3.11 10.68
N TRP A 106 -7.86 2.85 11.34
CA TRP A 106 -6.80 3.83 11.53
C TRP A 106 -6.34 4.42 10.19
N LEU A 107 -5.98 3.58 9.23
CA LEU A 107 -5.53 4.01 7.90
C LEU A 107 -6.63 4.75 7.13
N ALA A 108 -7.85 4.25 7.14
CA ALA A 108 -8.98 4.86 6.46
C ALA A 108 -9.23 6.30 6.93
N ARG A 109 -9.16 6.56 8.26
CA ARG A 109 -9.30 7.90 8.81
C ARG A 109 -8.15 8.83 8.42
N HIS A 110 -6.92 8.32 8.39
CA HIS A 110 -5.76 9.09 7.97
C HIS A 110 -5.84 9.46 6.48
N LEU A 111 -6.26 8.53 5.61
CA LEU A 111 -6.48 8.83 4.19
C LEU A 111 -7.63 9.82 3.98
N ALA A 112 -8.70 9.73 4.77
CA ALA A 112 -9.80 10.68 4.71
C ALA A 112 -9.36 12.10 5.09
N SER A 113 -8.36 12.26 5.97
CA SER A 113 -7.81 13.57 6.35
C SER A 113 -7.03 14.28 5.24
N LEU A 114 -6.72 13.58 4.14
CA LEU A 114 -6.07 14.18 2.98
C LEU A 114 -7.04 14.97 2.08
N ASP A 115 -8.35 14.81 2.29
CA ASP A 115 -9.41 15.48 1.54
C ASP A 115 -9.23 15.34 0.01
N LEU A 116 -8.90 14.12 -0.42
CA LEU A 116 -8.70 13.80 -1.83
C LEU A 116 -10.02 13.86 -2.60
N PRO A 117 -10.00 14.27 -3.89
CA PRO A 117 -11.20 14.29 -4.74
C PRO A 117 -11.89 12.91 -4.82
N PRO A 118 -13.21 12.86 -5.06
CA PRO A 118 -13.95 11.58 -5.11
C PRO A 118 -13.47 10.61 -6.18
N ASP A 119 -12.87 11.10 -7.26
CA ASP A 119 -12.30 10.35 -8.38
C ASP A 119 -10.83 9.97 -8.20
N ALA A 120 -10.17 10.43 -7.11
CA ALA A 120 -8.80 10.06 -6.81
C ALA A 120 -8.63 8.56 -6.61
N VAL A 121 -7.46 8.05 -7.02
CA VAL A 121 -7.08 6.64 -6.81
C VAL A 121 -5.86 6.55 -5.89
N VAL A 122 -5.97 5.72 -4.87
CA VAL A 122 -4.91 5.47 -3.88
C VAL A 122 -4.39 4.04 -4.03
N PHE A 123 -3.09 3.87 -4.23
CA PHE A 123 -2.43 2.57 -4.19
C PHE A 123 -1.72 2.39 -2.86
N LEU A 124 -1.95 1.27 -2.19
CA LEU A 124 -1.28 0.90 -0.94
C LEU A 124 -0.23 -0.18 -1.21
N ASP A 125 1.04 0.12 -1.00
CA ASP A 125 2.12 -0.87 -0.98
C ASP A 125 2.29 -1.41 0.43
N THR A 126 2.31 -2.74 0.60
CA THR A 126 2.32 -3.37 1.93
C THR A 126 3.59 -4.18 2.17
N PRO A 127 4.04 -4.36 3.43
CA PRO A 127 5.06 -5.34 3.73
C PRO A 127 4.57 -6.76 3.41
N PRO A 128 5.49 -7.72 3.21
CA PRO A 128 5.10 -9.11 2.95
C PRO A 128 4.56 -9.80 4.20
N GLY A 129 3.61 -10.70 3.99
CA GLY A 129 3.06 -11.57 5.03
C GLY A 129 2.10 -10.88 6.00
N PRO A 130 1.65 -11.63 7.02
CA PRO A 130 0.75 -11.12 8.04
C PRO A 130 1.40 -10.00 8.85
N SER A 131 0.73 -8.86 8.92
CA SER A 131 1.17 -7.69 9.68
C SER A 131 -0.01 -6.78 9.98
N VAL A 132 0.17 -5.86 10.92
CA VAL A 132 -0.83 -4.83 11.18
C VAL A 132 -1.05 -3.93 9.97
N TYR A 133 -0.01 -3.66 9.19
CA TYR A 133 -0.08 -2.89 7.94
C TYR A 133 -0.94 -3.58 6.88
N LEU A 134 -0.75 -4.90 6.68
CA LEU A 134 -1.59 -5.69 5.78
C LEU A 134 -3.05 -5.63 6.22
N ARG A 135 -3.35 -5.81 7.52
CA ARG A 135 -4.71 -5.72 8.05
C ARG A 135 -5.32 -4.35 7.76
N GLN A 136 -4.60 -3.27 8.06
CA GLN A 136 -5.05 -1.90 7.78
C GLN A 136 -5.34 -1.69 6.29
N ALA A 137 -4.46 -2.19 5.41
CA ALA A 137 -4.66 -2.10 3.97
C ALA A 137 -5.92 -2.85 3.52
N LEU A 138 -6.13 -4.09 4.00
CA LEU A 138 -7.31 -4.89 3.67
C LEU A 138 -8.62 -4.27 4.18
N CYS A 139 -8.62 -3.73 5.42
CA CYS A 139 -9.80 -3.05 5.98
C CYS A 139 -10.15 -1.73 5.26
N THR A 140 -9.20 -1.15 4.52
CA THR A 140 -9.36 0.16 3.87
C THR A 140 -9.65 0.05 2.38
N ALA A 141 -9.24 -1.05 1.75
CA ALA A 141 -9.27 -1.22 0.29
C ALA A 141 -10.67 -1.38 -0.28
N ASP A 142 -10.90 -0.76 -1.44
CA ASP A 142 -12.03 -1.09 -2.35
C ASP A 142 -11.68 -2.26 -3.26
N VAL A 143 -10.39 -2.43 -3.58
CA VAL A 143 -9.87 -3.49 -4.46
C VAL A 143 -8.60 -4.07 -3.86
N VAL A 144 -8.47 -5.40 -3.86
CA VAL A 144 -7.26 -6.10 -3.41
C VAL A 144 -6.59 -6.80 -4.59
N VAL A 145 -5.28 -6.58 -4.74
CA VAL A 145 -4.43 -7.26 -5.73
C VAL A 145 -3.41 -8.11 -5.00
N VAL A 146 -3.57 -9.42 -5.06
CA VAL A 146 -2.66 -10.40 -4.45
C VAL A 146 -1.58 -10.77 -5.46
N VAL A 147 -0.32 -10.40 -5.19
CA VAL A 147 0.82 -10.70 -6.06
C VAL A 147 1.46 -12.01 -5.64
N VAL A 148 1.62 -12.92 -6.60
CA VAL A 148 2.19 -14.26 -6.42
C VAL A 148 3.22 -14.55 -7.50
N LEU A 149 4.14 -15.50 -7.23
CA LEU A 149 5.04 -16.05 -8.24
C LEU A 149 4.57 -17.43 -8.68
N SER A 150 5.05 -17.89 -9.85
CA SER A 150 4.81 -19.23 -10.36
C SER A 150 5.75 -20.27 -9.72
N ASP A 151 5.90 -20.23 -8.38
CA ASP A 151 6.74 -21.16 -7.63
C ASP A 151 5.96 -21.90 -6.52
N ALA A 152 6.50 -23.06 -6.09
CA ALA A 152 5.85 -23.89 -5.06
C ALA A 152 5.70 -23.17 -3.71
N ALA A 153 6.63 -22.26 -3.35
CA ALA A 153 6.57 -21.52 -2.11
C ALA A 153 5.44 -20.48 -2.12
N SER A 154 5.24 -19.79 -3.24
CA SER A 154 4.10 -18.88 -3.42
C SER A 154 2.77 -19.64 -3.39
N TYR A 155 2.69 -20.78 -4.09
CA TYR A 155 1.49 -21.63 -4.06
C TYR A 155 1.13 -22.09 -2.64
N ALA A 156 2.11 -22.53 -1.84
CA ALA A 156 1.90 -22.97 -0.47
C ALA A 156 1.36 -21.87 0.46
N THR A 157 1.57 -20.58 0.12
CA THR A 157 1.10 -19.46 0.93
C THR A 157 -0.27 -18.92 0.53
N LEU A 158 -0.84 -19.36 -0.61
CA LEU A 158 -2.17 -18.91 -1.07
C LEU A 158 -3.29 -19.12 -0.04
N PRO A 159 -3.40 -20.29 0.64
CA PRO A 159 -4.45 -20.49 1.63
C PRO A 159 -4.36 -19.53 2.83
N LEU A 160 -3.14 -19.12 3.21
CA LEU A 160 -2.95 -18.11 4.26
C LEU A 160 -3.46 -16.75 3.78
N MET A 161 -3.06 -16.33 2.58
CA MET A 161 -3.48 -15.04 2.02
C MET A 161 -5.00 -14.99 1.81
N GLN A 162 -5.60 -16.08 1.31
CA GLN A 162 -7.05 -16.16 1.15
C GLN A 162 -7.77 -15.95 2.49
N ARG A 163 -7.34 -16.63 3.56
CA ARG A 163 -7.93 -16.44 4.89
C ARG A 163 -7.80 -15.02 5.41
N LEU A 164 -6.67 -14.34 5.16
CA LEU A 164 -6.49 -12.94 5.56
C LEU A 164 -7.42 -12.01 4.79
N VAL A 165 -7.56 -12.23 3.48
CA VAL A 165 -8.52 -11.49 2.65
C VAL A 165 -9.94 -11.74 3.14
N ASP A 166 -10.36 -13.00 3.31
CA ASP A 166 -11.71 -13.35 3.77
C ASP A 166 -12.03 -12.76 5.15
N THR A 167 -11.01 -12.60 6.00
CA THR A 167 -11.18 -12.08 7.37
C THR A 167 -11.29 -10.58 7.42
N TYR A 168 -10.49 -9.85 6.65
CA TYR A 168 -10.31 -8.41 6.84
C TYR A 168 -10.80 -7.56 5.68
N TYR A 169 -10.92 -8.13 4.47
CA TYR A 169 -11.42 -7.38 3.32
C TYR A 169 -12.95 -7.39 3.30
N GLN A 170 -13.52 -6.20 3.44
CA GLN A 170 -14.96 -5.97 3.38
C GLN A 170 -15.26 -4.94 2.29
N PRO A 171 -15.39 -5.39 1.03
CA PRO A 171 -15.55 -4.48 -0.10
C PRO A 171 -16.83 -3.65 0.05
N GLN A 172 -16.70 -2.35 -0.21
CA GLN A 172 -17.83 -1.42 -0.27
C GLN A 172 -18.12 -1.08 -1.74
N GLY A 173 -19.12 -1.72 -2.33
CA GLY A 173 -19.55 -1.46 -3.69
C GLY A 173 -19.62 -2.70 -4.59
N ASP A 174 -19.69 -2.48 -5.91
CA ASP A 174 -19.91 -3.54 -6.91
C ASP A 174 -18.65 -4.39 -7.21
N LEU A 175 -17.45 -3.92 -6.85
CA LEU A 175 -16.20 -4.67 -7.01
C LEU A 175 -15.93 -5.44 -5.71
N THR A 176 -16.28 -6.71 -5.70
CA THR A 176 -16.21 -7.57 -4.49
C THR A 176 -15.06 -8.55 -4.51
N ASP A 177 -14.23 -8.56 -5.57
CA ASP A 177 -13.24 -9.61 -5.77
C ASP A 177 -11.81 -9.16 -5.48
N ALA A 178 -11.04 -10.05 -4.85
CA ALA A 178 -9.59 -9.96 -4.81
C ALA A 178 -9.02 -10.53 -6.13
N PHE A 179 -8.15 -9.76 -6.77
CA PHE A 179 -7.48 -10.17 -8.00
C PHE A 179 -6.14 -10.82 -7.69
N TYR A 180 -5.85 -11.96 -8.31
CA TYR A 180 -4.55 -12.62 -8.20
C TYR A 180 -3.71 -12.32 -9.44
N VAL A 181 -2.53 -11.74 -9.23
CA VAL A 181 -1.57 -11.42 -10.30
C VAL A 181 -0.37 -12.35 -10.20
N LEU A 182 -0.19 -13.18 -11.22
CA LEU A 182 0.98 -14.03 -11.36
C LEU A 182 2.10 -13.20 -12.00
N ASN A 183 3.14 -12.90 -11.22
CA ASN A 183 4.27 -12.08 -11.65
C ASN A 183 5.51 -12.93 -11.96
N GLN A 184 6.48 -12.35 -12.68
CA GLN A 184 7.76 -12.96 -13.04
C GLN A 184 7.59 -14.32 -13.78
N LEU A 185 6.61 -14.38 -14.67
CA LEU A 185 6.46 -15.56 -15.55
C LEU A 185 7.65 -15.67 -16.49
N HIS A 186 8.40 -16.76 -16.40
CA HIS A 186 9.42 -17.08 -17.37
C HIS A 186 8.75 -17.90 -18.48
N SER A 187 8.72 -17.35 -19.69
CA SER A 187 8.42 -18.15 -20.87
C SER A 187 9.58 -19.13 -21.04
N GLY A 188 9.39 -20.39 -20.62
CA GLY A 188 10.36 -21.45 -20.90
C GLY A 188 10.61 -21.50 -22.42
N LYS A 189 11.88 -21.48 -22.80
CA LYS A 189 12.30 -21.83 -24.15
C LYS A 189 12.20 -23.33 -24.32
#